data_da5d49fbf50d732c3269046603b426fe
#
_entry.id   da5d49fbf50d732c3269046603b426fe
#
_cell.length_a   1.000
_cell.length_b   1.000
_cell.length_c   1.000
_cell.angle_alpha   90.00
_cell.angle_beta   90.00
_cell.angle_gamma   90.00
#
_symmetry.space_group_name_H-M   'P 1'
#
loop_
_entity.id
_entity.type
_entity.pdbx_description
1 polymer ?
#
loop_
_entity_poly.entity_id
_entity_poly.type
_entity_poly.pdbx_seq_one_letter_code
_entity_poly.pdbx_strand_id
1 'polypeptide(L)'
;MSDKEIKVPNIGEFKNVEVIEVLVSNGQSVSKNDPLITIESDKSSVEIPSSIEGKIKSVNVKVGDKISEGDTILILKNSEITKEDIQKQSKVENEEAKSQTKKETILNDVPKLDFIEKNISGVSVASPKVRKFARELGVDINQINGSKRQGRVVESDIKSFISSKINKAIEVKEVQPKKIKNEFPHSDFGGVEVKDMPRVKKLASAYLVNSWTTIPHVTNHDEVDITEMEEFRSSLTDMYTGEKKKITPLAFIVKALVSSLKKFPTFNSSIDDIENGKITIKNYFHIGIAVDTPHGLMVPKIRNANNKNISYISDELKIVSEQWRNLKIDKKEFFGGSMTITSLGGIGGSFFTPIINFPEVAILGVGKSQKKQIFINGKFQIRTMLPISLSYDHRIIDGAEAARFNNDLRESLGKNFAYKLAI
;
A
#
# COMPACT_ATOMS: atom_id res chain seq x y z
N MET A 1 -46.49 -6.22 26.67
CA MET A 1 -45.28 -6.15 25.86
C MET A 1 -45.70 -5.68 24.49
N SER A 2 -45.54 -4.44 24.14
CA SER A 2 -45.96 -3.89 22.83
C SER A 2 -44.76 -3.86 21.90
N ASP A 3 -44.90 -4.58 20.79
CA ASP A 3 -43.97 -4.50 19.68
C ASP A 3 -44.00 -3.06 19.11
N LYS A 4 -42.87 -2.46 18.83
CA LYS A 4 -42.77 -1.14 18.21
C LYS A 4 -42.28 -1.28 16.78
N GLU A 5 -42.99 -0.64 15.86
CA GLU A 5 -42.66 -0.59 14.45
C GLU A 5 -41.72 0.61 14.17
N ILE A 6 -40.63 0.38 13.43
CA ILE A 6 -39.83 1.47 12.86
C ILE A 6 -40.27 1.64 11.42
N LYS A 7 -40.65 2.89 11.10
CA LYS A 7 -41.15 3.29 9.77
C LYS A 7 -40.13 4.21 9.10
N VAL A 8 -40.19 4.24 7.76
CA VAL A 8 -39.42 5.16 6.96
C VAL A 8 -39.77 6.60 7.33
N PRO A 9 -38.83 7.42 7.80
CA PRO A 9 -39.08 8.83 8.10
C PRO A 9 -39.37 9.61 6.80
N ASN A 10 -39.76 10.90 6.98
CA ASN A 10 -39.90 11.79 5.83
C ASN A 10 -38.52 12.01 5.17
N ILE A 11 -38.37 11.52 3.95
CA ILE A 11 -37.15 11.60 3.14
C ILE A 11 -37.26 12.66 2.02
N GLY A 12 -38.22 13.60 2.13
CA GLY A 12 -38.47 14.65 1.16
C GLY A 12 -39.44 14.25 0.04
N GLU A 13 -39.29 14.81 -1.16
CA GLU A 13 -40.22 14.61 -2.28
C GLU A 13 -40.08 13.24 -3.00
N PHE A 14 -39.31 12.28 -2.42
CA PHE A 14 -39.03 11.01 -3.06
C PHE A 14 -40.09 9.94 -2.71
N LYS A 15 -40.65 9.32 -3.75
CA LYS A 15 -41.57 8.17 -3.65
C LYS A 15 -40.95 6.97 -4.36
N ASN A 16 -41.16 5.76 -3.82
CA ASN A 16 -40.68 4.49 -4.38
C ASN A 16 -39.12 4.43 -4.48
N VAL A 17 -38.42 4.65 -3.37
CA VAL A 17 -36.95 4.60 -3.30
C VAL A 17 -36.49 3.16 -3.10
N GLU A 18 -35.46 2.73 -3.83
CA GLU A 18 -34.95 1.37 -3.78
C GLU A 18 -34.01 1.14 -2.59
N VAL A 19 -34.16 0.01 -1.89
CA VAL A 19 -33.27 -0.41 -0.81
C VAL A 19 -32.04 -1.09 -1.40
N ILE A 20 -30.86 -0.47 -1.25
CA ILE A 20 -29.61 -1.02 -1.75
C ILE A 20 -28.94 -1.97 -0.75
N GLU A 21 -29.10 -1.71 0.56
CA GLU A 21 -28.45 -2.51 1.58
C GLU A 21 -29.29 -2.58 2.84
N VAL A 22 -29.31 -3.76 3.49
CA VAL A 22 -29.95 -3.98 4.79
C VAL A 22 -28.82 -4.31 5.78
N LEU A 23 -28.57 -3.40 6.73
CA LEU A 23 -27.44 -3.44 7.65
C LEU A 23 -27.70 -4.23 8.92
N VAL A 24 -28.92 -4.72 9.12
CA VAL A 24 -29.36 -5.37 10.35
C VAL A 24 -30.04 -6.72 10.08
N SER A 25 -29.99 -7.61 11.07
CA SER A 25 -30.58 -8.96 10.98
C SER A 25 -31.55 -9.28 12.14
N ASN A 26 -32.41 -10.27 11.92
CA ASN A 26 -33.33 -10.71 12.95
C ASN A 26 -32.59 -11.19 14.22
N GLY A 27 -33.02 -10.70 15.37
CA GLY A 27 -32.44 -11.05 16.66
C GLY A 27 -31.26 -10.14 17.11
N GLN A 28 -30.82 -9.22 16.27
CA GLN A 28 -29.76 -8.25 16.59
C GLN A 28 -30.30 -7.17 17.53
N SER A 29 -29.45 -6.67 18.44
CA SER A 29 -29.75 -5.49 19.26
C SER A 29 -29.25 -4.25 18.55
N VAL A 30 -30.08 -3.20 18.50
CA VAL A 30 -29.76 -1.92 17.89
C VAL A 30 -29.95 -0.80 18.91
N SER A 31 -29.06 0.17 18.86
CA SER A 31 -29.11 1.39 19.66
C SER A 31 -29.82 2.52 18.90
N LYS A 32 -30.19 3.57 19.59
CA LYS A 32 -30.75 4.76 18.95
C LYS A 32 -29.68 5.39 18.03
N ASN A 33 -30.06 5.72 16.81
CA ASN A 33 -29.26 6.24 15.69
C ASN A 33 -28.35 5.22 14.98
N ASP A 34 -28.43 3.92 15.29
CA ASP A 34 -27.73 2.92 14.47
C ASP A 34 -28.36 2.85 13.07
N PRO A 35 -27.54 2.75 11.99
CA PRO A 35 -28.06 2.64 10.63
C PRO A 35 -28.74 1.27 10.43
N LEU A 36 -29.95 1.29 9.85
CA LEU A 36 -30.78 0.11 9.63
C LEU A 36 -30.76 -0.38 8.19
N ILE A 37 -31.00 0.53 7.26
CA ILE A 37 -31.01 0.27 5.81
C ILE A 37 -30.41 1.45 5.06
N THR A 38 -29.85 1.20 3.89
CA THR A 38 -29.41 2.22 2.94
C THR A 38 -30.36 2.23 1.74
N ILE A 39 -30.85 3.40 1.39
CA ILE A 39 -31.73 3.63 0.24
C ILE A 39 -31.06 4.50 -0.80
N GLU A 40 -31.36 4.30 -2.08
CA GLU A 40 -30.84 5.10 -3.19
C GLU A 40 -31.95 5.91 -3.84
N SER A 41 -31.71 7.22 -3.95
CA SER A 41 -32.55 8.12 -4.75
C SER A 41 -31.76 8.58 -5.97
N ASP A 42 -32.43 9.14 -6.98
CA ASP A 42 -31.82 9.62 -8.25
C ASP A 42 -30.61 10.54 -8.10
N LYS A 43 -30.31 11.03 -6.88
CA LYS A 43 -29.23 12.00 -6.64
C LYS A 43 -28.27 11.64 -5.52
N SER A 44 -28.63 10.71 -4.61
CA SER A 44 -27.79 10.33 -3.47
C SER A 44 -28.28 9.07 -2.76
N SER A 45 -27.36 8.36 -2.11
CA SER A 45 -27.66 7.30 -1.15
C SER A 45 -27.81 7.88 0.26
N VAL A 46 -28.83 7.42 1.00
CA VAL A 46 -29.16 7.89 2.36
C VAL A 46 -29.34 6.71 3.29
N GLU A 47 -28.71 6.75 4.45
CA GLU A 47 -28.90 5.76 5.51
C GLU A 47 -30.08 6.15 6.40
N ILE A 48 -30.96 5.19 6.73
CA ILE A 48 -32.07 5.40 7.66
C ILE A 48 -31.67 4.87 9.04
N PRO A 49 -31.55 5.78 10.06
CA PRO A 49 -31.16 5.38 11.40
C PRO A 49 -32.34 4.90 12.24
N SER A 50 -32.06 4.09 13.26
CA SER A 50 -33.05 3.69 14.26
C SER A 50 -33.52 4.86 15.12
N SER A 51 -34.83 5.04 15.26
CA SER A 51 -35.42 6.07 16.13
C SER A 51 -35.46 5.65 17.61
N ILE A 52 -35.34 4.35 17.91
CA ILE A 52 -35.42 3.76 19.25
C ILE A 52 -34.43 2.61 19.39
N GLU A 53 -34.05 2.29 20.62
CA GLU A 53 -33.24 1.11 20.94
C GLU A 53 -34.13 -0.12 21.23
N GLY A 54 -33.60 -1.32 20.92
CA GLY A 54 -34.28 -2.55 21.18
C GLY A 54 -33.70 -3.74 20.43
N LYS A 55 -34.33 -4.93 20.61
CA LYS A 55 -33.95 -6.14 19.91
C LYS A 55 -34.85 -6.37 18.70
N ILE A 56 -34.29 -6.60 17.52
CA ILE A 56 -35.07 -6.81 16.28
C ILE A 56 -35.79 -8.12 16.35
N LYS A 57 -37.10 -8.07 16.16
CA LYS A 57 -37.99 -9.24 16.07
C LYS A 57 -38.10 -9.76 14.63
N SER A 58 -38.31 -8.84 13.68
CA SER A 58 -38.36 -9.17 12.24
C SER A 58 -37.95 -7.94 11.41
N VAL A 59 -37.24 -8.19 10.30
CA VAL A 59 -36.93 -7.21 9.26
C VAL A 59 -37.89 -7.47 8.10
N ASN A 60 -38.66 -6.45 7.69
CA ASN A 60 -39.75 -6.57 6.71
C ASN A 60 -39.32 -6.12 5.30
N VAL A 61 -38.10 -5.61 5.11
CA VAL A 61 -37.59 -5.12 3.83
C VAL A 61 -36.38 -5.94 3.37
N LYS A 62 -36.23 -6.08 2.05
CA LYS A 62 -35.11 -6.78 1.42
C LYS A 62 -34.41 -5.85 0.44
N VAL A 63 -33.14 -6.18 0.09
CA VAL A 63 -32.39 -5.50 -0.97
C VAL A 63 -33.15 -5.62 -2.30
N GLY A 64 -33.41 -4.50 -2.95
CA GLY A 64 -34.20 -4.39 -4.18
C GLY A 64 -35.65 -4.01 -3.99
N ASP A 65 -36.15 -3.94 -2.74
CA ASP A 65 -37.53 -3.52 -2.45
C ASP A 65 -37.66 -2.00 -2.64
N LYS A 66 -38.81 -1.56 -3.16
CA LYS A 66 -39.17 -0.14 -3.29
C LYS A 66 -40.02 0.28 -2.11
N ILE A 67 -39.51 1.24 -1.34
CA ILE A 67 -40.16 1.74 -0.14
C ILE A 67 -40.51 3.22 -0.25
N SER A 68 -41.54 3.65 0.46
CA SER A 68 -42.01 5.04 0.53
C SER A 68 -42.12 5.48 1.99
N GLU A 69 -42.29 6.78 2.20
CA GLU A 69 -42.52 7.35 3.54
C GLU A 69 -43.66 6.65 4.27
N GLY A 70 -43.43 6.22 5.49
CA GLY A 70 -44.38 5.54 6.33
C GLY A 70 -44.39 4.02 6.27
N ASP A 71 -43.65 3.40 5.32
CA ASP A 71 -43.53 1.95 5.22
C ASP A 71 -42.77 1.37 6.43
N THR A 72 -43.17 0.18 6.92
CA THR A 72 -42.53 -0.44 8.08
C THR A 72 -41.28 -1.20 7.69
N ILE A 73 -40.12 -0.72 8.19
CA ILE A 73 -38.80 -1.32 7.93
C ILE A 73 -38.60 -2.60 8.75
N LEU A 74 -38.83 -2.49 10.07
CA LEU A 74 -38.65 -3.60 11.02
C LEU A 74 -39.48 -3.44 12.28
N ILE A 75 -39.60 -4.53 13.05
CA ILE A 75 -40.31 -4.59 14.31
C ILE A 75 -39.32 -4.85 15.45
N LEU A 76 -39.32 -3.99 16.47
CA LEU A 76 -38.50 -4.16 17.67
C LEU A 76 -39.32 -4.68 18.85
N LYS A 77 -38.71 -5.57 19.62
CA LYS A 77 -39.22 -6.01 20.91
C LYS A 77 -38.64 -5.10 21.99
N ASN A 78 -39.53 -4.40 22.72
CA ASN A 78 -39.12 -3.52 23.80
C ASN A 78 -38.59 -4.35 24.98
N SER A 79 -37.32 -4.28 25.30
CA SER A 79 -36.81 -4.71 26.60
C SER A 79 -36.67 -3.46 27.47
N GLU A 80 -37.56 -3.27 28.43
CA GLU A 80 -37.40 -2.29 29.47
C GLU A 80 -36.14 -2.65 30.27
N ILE A 81 -35.06 -1.92 30.03
CA ILE A 81 -33.89 -1.90 30.92
C ILE A 81 -34.27 -0.99 32.09
N THR A 82 -34.50 -1.60 33.25
CA THR A 82 -34.78 -0.93 34.51
C THR A 82 -33.60 -0.03 34.89
N LYS A 83 -33.91 1.13 35.46
CA LYS A 83 -32.94 2.23 35.85
C LYS A 83 -31.83 1.82 36.82
N GLU A 84 -31.70 0.57 37.20
CA GLU A 84 -30.67 0.07 38.13
C GLU A 84 -29.33 -0.30 37.46
N ASP A 85 -29.30 -0.48 36.13
CA ASP A 85 -28.07 -0.83 35.42
C ASP A 85 -27.23 0.39 34.96
N ILE A 86 -27.80 1.60 35.03
CA ILE A 86 -27.11 2.83 34.60
C ILE A 86 -26.17 3.41 35.70
N GLN A 87 -26.31 2.96 36.96
CA GLN A 87 -25.45 3.45 38.05
C GLN A 87 -24.14 2.67 38.24
N LYS A 88 -23.88 1.62 37.49
CA LYS A 88 -22.62 0.87 37.58
C LYS A 88 -21.58 1.22 36.49
N GLN A 89 -21.93 2.05 35.52
CA GLN A 89 -20.99 2.46 34.45
C GLN A 89 -20.47 3.90 34.53
N SER A 90 -20.89 4.70 35.53
CA SER A 90 -20.47 6.11 35.69
C SER A 90 -19.57 6.38 36.91
N LYS A 91 -18.79 5.38 37.35
CA LYS A 91 -17.83 5.55 38.45
C LYS A 91 -16.48 4.87 38.16
N VAL A 92 -15.91 5.13 37.00
CA VAL A 92 -14.46 4.89 36.72
C VAL A 92 -13.98 5.96 35.72
N GLU A 93 -14.01 7.21 36.16
CA GLU A 93 -13.13 8.26 35.60
C GLU A 93 -12.84 9.22 36.76
N ASN A 94 -11.75 9.00 37.35
CA ASN A 94 -10.80 9.92 38.04
C ASN A 94 -10.12 9.21 39.19
N GLU A 95 -8.92 8.76 38.96
CA GLU A 95 -7.81 8.98 39.88
C GLU A 95 -6.49 8.58 39.22
N GLU A 96 -5.60 9.55 39.20
CA GLU A 96 -4.26 9.50 38.61
C GLU A 96 -3.28 8.64 39.40
N ALA A 97 -2.35 8.08 38.61
CA ALA A 97 -0.94 7.88 38.93
C ALA A 97 -0.53 7.14 40.21
N LYS A 98 0.03 5.97 40.04
CA LYS A 98 1.44 5.60 40.32
C LYS A 98 1.72 4.10 40.28
N SER A 99 2.72 3.81 39.48
CA SER A 99 3.78 2.81 39.65
C SER A 99 3.49 1.29 39.73
N GLN A 100 4.27 0.61 38.93
CA GLN A 100 4.90 -0.71 39.06
C GLN A 100 4.28 -1.91 38.34
N THR A 101 4.96 -2.20 37.23
CA THR A 101 5.45 -3.54 36.79
C THR A 101 4.66 -4.76 37.24
N LYS A 102 3.94 -5.40 36.31
CA LYS A 102 3.96 -6.85 36.15
C LYS A 102 3.47 -7.24 34.76
N LYS A 103 4.23 -8.15 34.15
CA LYS A 103 3.93 -8.84 32.90
C LYS A 103 2.58 -9.52 32.98
N GLU A 104 1.71 -9.25 32.03
CA GLU A 104 0.63 -10.17 31.67
C GLU A 104 0.42 -10.17 30.15
N THR A 105 0.39 -11.34 29.65
CA THR A 105 0.31 -11.82 28.29
C THR A 105 -0.99 -11.36 27.63
N ILE A 106 -0.87 -10.63 26.52
CA ILE A 106 -2.00 -10.30 25.65
C ILE A 106 -2.34 -11.55 24.84
N LEU A 107 -3.49 -12.14 25.14
CA LEU A 107 -4.11 -13.15 24.28
C LEU A 107 -4.95 -12.43 23.23
N ASN A 108 -4.51 -12.55 22.01
CA ASN A 108 -5.17 -12.02 20.81
C ASN A 108 -6.50 -12.73 20.55
N ASP A 109 -7.51 -11.95 20.18
CA ASP A 109 -8.76 -12.40 19.60
C ASP A 109 -8.50 -13.25 18.35
N VAL A 110 -8.86 -14.52 18.45
CA VAL A 110 -8.90 -15.44 17.30
C VAL A 110 -10.31 -15.37 16.69
N PRO A 111 -10.47 -15.18 15.39
CA PRO A 111 -11.78 -15.17 14.74
C PRO A 111 -12.49 -16.52 14.96
N LYS A 112 -13.73 -16.46 15.43
CA LYS A 112 -14.60 -17.65 15.52
C LYS A 112 -14.91 -18.16 14.12
N LEU A 113 -14.41 -19.36 13.83
CA LEU A 113 -14.77 -20.11 12.63
C LEU A 113 -16.13 -20.76 12.83
N ASP A 114 -17.09 -20.43 11.98
CA ASP A 114 -18.40 -21.10 11.92
C ASP A 114 -18.23 -22.56 11.50
N PHE A 115 -18.65 -23.46 12.38
CA PHE A 115 -18.61 -24.91 12.13
C PHE A 115 -19.89 -25.33 11.41
N ILE A 116 -19.74 -25.86 10.20
CA ILE A 116 -20.82 -26.58 9.51
C ILE A 116 -20.97 -27.95 10.21
N GLU A 117 -22.07 -28.13 10.94
CA GLU A 117 -22.43 -29.41 11.53
C GLU A 117 -22.74 -30.45 10.43
N LYS A 118 -21.81 -31.39 10.27
CA LYS A 118 -22.16 -32.69 9.66
C LYS A 118 -22.32 -33.70 10.77
N ASN A 119 -23.56 -34.14 11.01
CA ASN A 119 -23.90 -35.21 11.91
C ASN A 119 -23.13 -36.49 11.55
N ILE A 120 -22.17 -36.86 12.36
CA ILE A 120 -21.58 -38.20 12.38
C ILE A 120 -21.85 -38.78 13.76
N SER A 121 -22.81 -39.70 13.81
CA SER A 121 -23.13 -40.47 14.98
C SER A 121 -22.05 -41.53 15.25
N GLY A 122 -21.17 -41.26 16.24
CA GLY A 122 -20.17 -42.18 16.71
C GLY A 122 -19.28 -41.54 17.76
N VAL A 123 -19.32 -42.02 18.99
CA VAL A 123 -18.42 -41.54 20.07
C VAL A 123 -17.01 -41.99 19.75
N SER A 124 -16.12 -41.06 19.39
CA SER A 124 -14.71 -41.33 19.10
C SER A 124 -14.00 -41.93 20.30
N VAL A 125 -13.33 -43.07 20.13
CA VAL A 125 -12.55 -43.75 21.18
C VAL A 125 -11.23 -43.01 21.39
N ALA A 126 -11.08 -42.33 22.52
CA ALA A 126 -9.85 -41.61 22.87
C ALA A 126 -9.56 -41.68 24.37
N SER A 127 -8.29 -41.64 24.76
CA SER A 127 -7.89 -41.62 26.17
C SER A 127 -8.24 -40.27 26.82
N PRO A 128 -8.41 -40.23 28.18
CA PRO A 128 -8.69 -38.98 28.89
C PRO A 128 -7.66 -37.88 28.62
N LYS A 129 -6.37 -38.25 28.47
CA LYS A 129 -5.28 -37.34 28.14
C LYS A 129 -5.44 -36.71 26.76
N VAL A 130 -5.83 -37.49 25.73
CA VAL A 130 -6.06 -37.02 24.36
C VAL A 130 -7.31 -36.14 24.28
N ARG A 131 -8.36 -36.44 25.05
CA ARG A 131 -9.56 -35.60 25.17
C ARG A 131 -9.26 -34.25 25.83
N LYS A 132 -8.36 -34.21 26.82
CA LYS A 132 -7.89 -32.98 27.46
C LYS A 132 -7.10 -32.13 26.45
N PHE A 133 -6.17 -32.75 25.73
CA PHE A 133 -5.34 -32.11 24.72
C PHE A 133 -6.18 -31.53 23.54
N ALA A 134 -7.23 -32.27 23.09
CA ALA A 134 -8.13 -31.75 22.08
C ALA A 134 -8.90 -30.49 22.55
N ARG A 135 -9.36 -30.50 23.82
CA ARG A 135 -10.04 -29.36 24.44
C ARG A 135 -9.13 -28.14 24.61
N GLU A 136 -7.89 -28.35 24.99
CA GLU A 136 -6.88 -27.28 25.11
C GLU A 136 -6.59 -26.60 23.77
N LEU A 137 -6.70 -27.34 22.66
CA LEU A 137 -6.51 -26.85 21.30
C LEU A 137 -7.83 -26.44 20.60
N GLY A 138 -8.97 -26.47 21.31
CA GLY A 138 -10.28 -26.07 20.78
C GLY A 138 -10.82 -26.98 19.67
N VAL A 139 -10.38 -28.25 19.60
CA VAL A 139 -10.77 -29.20 18.56
C VAL A 139 -11.77 -30.21 19.07
N ASP A 140 -12.88 -30.40 18.35
CA ASP A 140 -13.84 -31.45 18.63
C ASP A 140 -13.28 -32.81 18.16
N ILE A 141 -13.06 -33.71 19.13
CA ILE A 141 -12.48 -35.02 18.91
C ILE A 141 -13.35 -35.94 18.02
N ASN A 142 -14.67 -35.65 17.92
CA ASN A 142 -15.57 -36.42 17.09
C ASN A 142 -15.41 -36.12 15.58
N GLN A 143 -14.69 -35.07 15.24
CA GLN A 143 -14.37 -34.72 13.86
C GLN A 143 -13.07 -35.35 13.36
N ILE A 144 -12.35 -36.09 14.21
CA ILE A 144 -11.06 -36.68 13.92
C ILE A 144 -11.16 -38.18 13.73
N ASN A 145 -10.73 -38.67 12.57
CA ASN A 145 -10.57 -40.10 12.34
C ASN A 145 -9.32 -40.62 13.00
N GLY A 146 -9.48 -41.53 14.01
CA GLY A 146 -8.35 -42.09 14.73
C GLY A 146 -7.53 -43.08 13.89
N SER A 147 -6.22 -42.97 13.94
CA SER A 147 -5.26 -43.79 13.18
C SER A 147 -4.95 -45.18 13.82
N LYS A 148 -5.31 -45.40 15.09
CA LYS A 148 -5.02 -46.66 15.80
C LYS A 148 -6.18 -47.66 15.69
N ARG A 149 -5.88 -48.94 16.12
CA ARG A 149 -6.85 -50.06 16.13
C ARG A 149 -8.22 -49.62 16.71
N GLN A 150 -9.29 -49.97 16.05
CA GLN A 150 -10.69 -49.63 16.39
C GLN A 150 -11.00 -48.10 16.32
N GLY A 151 -10.31 -47.35 15.46
CA GLY A 151 -10.58 -45.92 15.30
C GLY A 151 -10.17 -45.02 16.46
N ARG A 152 -9.22 -45.47 17.28
CA ARG A 152 -8.75 -44.74 18.47
C ARG A 152 -7.92 -43.51 18.05
N VAL A 153 -8.35 -42.33 18.49
CA VAL A 153 -7.65 -41.04 18.27
C VAL A 153 -6.47 -40.92 19.20
N VAL A 154 -5.33 -40.48 18.65
CA VAL A 154 -4.07 -40.18 19.37
C VAL A 154 -3.64 -38.73 19.16
N GLU A 155 -2.70 -38.21 19.93
CA GLU A 155 -2.22 -36.83 19.88
C GLU A 155 -1.71 -36.43 18.49
N SER A 156 -1.09 -37.36 17.73
CA SER A 156 -0.64 -37.14 16.36
C SER A 156 -1.79 -36.84 15.39
N ASP A 157 -2.95 -37.45 15.59
CA ASP A 157 -4.11 -37.27 14.73
C ASP A 157 -4.69 -35.86 14.92
N ILE A 158 -4.71 -35.38 16.16
CA ILE A 158 -5.13 -34.00 16.49
C ILE A 158 -4.19 -32.98 15.80
N LYS A 159 -2.87 -33.20 15.91
CA LYS A 159 -1.87 -32.32 15.27
C LYS A 159 -2.02 -32.31 13.74
N SER A 160 -2.18 -33.49 13.12
CA SER A 160 -2.39 -33.60 11.67
C SER A 160 -3.66 -32.95 11.21
N PHE A 161 -4.75 -33.07 11.98
CA PHE A 161 -6.03 -32.43 11.70
C PHE A 161 -5.92 -30.90 11.74
N ILE A 162 -5.24 -30.35 12.77
CA ILE A 162 -4.99 -28.91 12.88
C ILE A 162 -4.10 -28.43 11.71
N SER A 163 -3.00 -29.11 11.42
CA SER A 163 -2.12 -28.77 10.29
C SER A 163 -2.87 -28.80 8.95
N SER A 164 -3.76 -29.76 8.72
CA SER A 164 -4.56 -29.85 7.50
C SER A 164 -5.60 -28.73 7.41
N LYS A 165 -6.18 -28.30 8.52
CA LYS A 165 -7.12 -27.16 8.56
C LYS A 165 -6.38 -25.83 8.40
N ILE A 166 -5.22 -25.67 9.02
CA ILE A 166 -4.36 -24.47 8.84
C ILE A 166 -3.89 -24.39 7.40
N ASN A 167 -3.41 -25.46 6.79
CA ASN A 167 -2.99 -25.49 5.39
C ASN A 167 -4.17 -25.24 4.41
N LYS A 168 -5.39 -25.70 4.70
CA LYS A 168 -6.58 -25.33 3.95
C LYS A 168 -7.05 -23.89 4.17
N ALA A 169 -6.76 -23.30 5.32
CA ALA A 169 -7.03 -21.88 5.59
C ALA A 169 -5.93 -20.98 5.00
N ILE A 170 -4.70 -21.52 4.80
CA ILE A 170 -3.56 -20.87 4.14
C ILE A 170 -3.57 -21.11 2.61
N GLU A 171 -4.41 -21.99 2.07
CA GLU A 171 -4.86 -21.82 0.68
C GLU A 171 -5.65 -20.49 0.66
N VAL A 172 -4.92 -19.39 0.76
CA VAL A 172 -5.30 -18.08 0.29
C VAL A 172 -5.85 -18.35 -1.10
N LYS A 173 -7.17 -18.32 -1.25
CA LYS A 173 -7.76 -18.18 -2.57
C LYS A 173 -6.95 -17.05 -3.19
N GLU A 174 -6.09 -17.38 -4.16
CA GLU A 174 -5.58 -16.36 -5.07
C GLU A 174 -6.80 -15.53 -5.40
N VAL A 175 -6.84 -14.31 -4.90
CA VAL A 175 -7.85 -13.35 -5.28
C VAL A 175 -7.51 -13.08 -6.73
N GLN A 176 -8.01 -13.95 -7.61
CA GLN A 176 -8.00 -13.64 -9.03
C GLN A 176 -8.67 -12.26 -9.10
N PRO A 177 -7.98 -11.26 -9.68
CA PRO A 177 -8.55 -9.94 -9.77
C PRO A 177 -9.93 -10.13 -10.42
N LYS A 178 -10.99 -9.84 -9.67
CA LYS A 178 -12.35 -9.87 -10.20
C LYS A 178 -12.29 -9.06 -11.46
N LYS A 179 -12.51 -9.70 -12.62
CA LYS A 179 -12.69 -8.97 -13.87
C LYS A 179 -13.80 -8.00 -13.58
N ILE A 180 -13.47 -6.71 -13.52
CA ILE A 180 -14.46 -5.65 -13.45
C ILE A 180 -15.28 -5.86 -14.73
N LYS A 181 -16.47 -6.44 -14.60
CA LYS A 181 -17.43 -6.48 -15.69
C LYS A 181 -17.88 -5.02 -15.81
N ASN A 182 -17.49 -4.36 -16.87
CA ASN A 182 -18.11 -3.09 -17.20
C ASN A 182 -19.60 -3.34 -17.33
N GLU A 183 -20.40 -2.70 -16.51
CA GLU A 183 -21.85 -2.82 -16.51
C GLU A 183 -22.43 -2.39 -17.86
N PHE A 184 -21.71 -1.50 -18.55
CA PHE A 184 -22.07 -0.96 -19.87
C PHE A 184 -20.94 -1.17 -20.87
N PRO A 185 -21.20 -1.73 -22.06
CA PRO A 185 -20.19 -1.84 -23.11
C PRO A 185 -19.84 -0.45 -23.66
N HIS A 186 -18.56 -0.18 -23.82
CA HIS A 186 -18.09 1.12 -24.33
C HIS A 186 -18.67 1.49 -25.72
N SER A 187 -19.04 0.47 -26.51
CA SER A 187 -19.69 0.64 -27.82
C SER A 187 -21.00 1.41 -27.77
N ASP A 188 -21.70 1.42 -26.63
CA ASP A 188 -22.96 2.12 -26.46
C ASP A 188 -22.79 3.64 -26.40
N PHE A 189 -21.56 4.11 -26.13
CA PHE A 189 -21.23 5.53 -26.01
C PHE A 189 -20.51 6.11 -27.24
N GLY A 190 -20.14 5.26 -28.22
CA GLY A 190 -19.47 5.70 -29.43
C GLY A 190 -18.54 4.66 -30.06
N GLY A 191 -17.81 5.06 -31.08
CA GLY A 191 -16.83 4.20 -31.74
C GLY A 191 -15.70 3.82 -30.79
N VAL A 192 -15.36 2.51 -30.71
CA VAL A 192 -14.30 1.98 -29.86
C VAL A 192 -13.28 1.22 -30.71
N GLU A 193 -12.02 1.33 -30.35
CA GLU A 193 -10.91 0.54 -30.92
C GLU A 193 -10.25 -0.26 -29.80
N VAL A 194 -10.19 -1.57 -29.91
CA VAL A 194 -9.53 -2.46 -28.97
C VAL A 194 -8.10 -2.72 -29.45
N LYS A 195 -7.09 -2.39 -28.63
CA LYS A 195 -5.67 -2.62 -28.92
C LYS A 195 -5.05 -3.50 -27.87
N ASP A 196 -4.19 -4.41 -28.30
CA ASP A 196 -3.40 -5.24 -27.40
C ASP A 196 -2.35 -4.40 -26.66
N MET A 197 -2.24 -4.64 -25.35
CA MET A 197 -1.19 -4.02 -24.55
C MET A 197 0.18 -4.61 -24.89
N PRO A 198 1.22 -3.79 -25.15
CA PRO A 198 2.57 -4.26 -25.39
C PRO A 198 3.05 -5.20 -24.26
N ARG A 199 3.78 -6.26 -24.63
CA ARG A 199 4.24 -7.30 -23.68
C ARG A 199 4.96 -6.72 -22.47
N VAL A 200 5.83 -5.73 -22.65
CA VAL A 200 6.57 -5.08 -21.58
C VAL A 200 5.62 -4.38 -20.60
N LYS A 201 4.64 -3.62 -21.10
CA LYS A 201 3.63 -2.96 -20.25
C LYS A 201 2.77 -3.98 -19.49
N LYS A 202 2.41 -5.11 -20.13
CA LYS A 202 1.65 -6.18 -19.48
C LYS A 202 2.43 -6.82 -18.32
N LEU A 203 3.72 -7.06 -18.50
CA LEU A 203 4.59 -7.59 -17.44
C LEU A 203 4.82 -6.54 -16.33
N ALA A 204 5.12 -5.30 -16.70
CA ALA A 204 5.35 -4.21 -15.74
C ALA A 204 4.11 -3.91 -14.88
N SER A 205 2.90 -4.10 -15.43
CA SER A 205 1.64 -3.84 -14.70
C SER A 205 1.56 -4.60 -13.38
N ALA A 206 1.89 -5.89 -13.36
CA ALA A 206 1.86 -6.71 -12.15
C ALA A 206 2.88 -6.21 -11.10
N TYR A 207 4.09 -5.84 -11.53
CA TYR A 207 5.11 -5.29 -10.64
C TYR A 207 4.72 -3.92 -10.06
N LEU A 208 4.14 -3.06 -10.89
CA LEU A 208 3.67 -1.73 -10.44
C LEU A 208 2.53 -1.84 -9.43
N VAL A 209 1.56 -2.75 -9.67
CA VAL A 209 0.48 -3.01 -8.71
C VAL A 209 1.06 -3.54 -7.40
N ASN A 210 1.98 -4.51 -7.45
CA ASN A 210 2.62 -5.03 -6.25
C ASN A 210 3.37 -3.93 -5.48
N SER A 211 4.18 -3.12 -6.15
CA SER A 211 4.89 -1.99 -5.51
C SER A 211 3.93 -1.01 -4.86
N TRP A 212 2.84 -0.65 -5.54
CA TRP A 212 1.86 0.32 -5.04
C TRP A 212 1.08 -0.19 -3.84
N THR A 213 0.70 -1.46 -3.83
CA THR A 213 -0.12 -2.05 -2.77
C THR A 213 0.69 -2.48 -1.55
N THR A 214 1.97 -2.83 -1.72
CA THR A 214 2.81 -3.35 -0.63
C THR A 214 3.66 -2.28 0.06
N ILE A 215 3.95 -1.16 -0.62
CA ILE A 215 4.82 -0.10 -0.11
C ILE A 215 3.97 1.13 0.26
N PRO A 216 3.93 1.56 1.53
CA PRO A 216 3.33 2.85 1.90
C PRO A 216 4.25 3.99 1.41
N HIS A 217 3.95 4.51 0.22
CA HIS A 217 4.71 5.58 -0.41
C HIS A 217 4.46 6.92 0.27
N VAL A 218 5.55 7.63 0.57
CA VAL A 218 5.53 9.06 0.88
C VAL A 218 6.47 9.76 -0.08
N THR A 219 6.13 10.96 -0.54
CA THR A 219 6.95 11.74 -1.46
C THR A 219 7.26 13.12 -0.90
N ASN A 220 8.54 13.44 -0.79
CA ASN A 220 9.03 14.78 -0.48
C ASN A 220 9.46 15.47 -1.78
N HIS A 221 8.91 16.67 -2.01
CA HIS A 221 9.28 17.52 -3.14
C HIS A 221 10.24 18.62 -2.66
N ASP A 222 11.26 18.92 -3.46
CA ASP A 222 12.20 20.00 -3.19
C ASP A 222 12.74 20.60 -4.50
N GLU A 223 13.38 21.76 -4.43
CA GLU A 223 14.03 22.42 -5.55
C GLU A 223 15.50 22.64 -5.26
N VAL A 224 16.34 22.23 -6.18
CA VAL A 224 17.79 22.35 -6.09
C VAL A 224 18.30 23.44 -7.03
N ASP A 225 19.04 24.40 -6.50
CA ASP A 225 19.76 25.38 -7.32
C ASP A 225 21.01 24.72 -7.95
N ILE A 226 20.94 24.47 -9.24
CA ILE A 226 22.01 23.84 -10.02
C ILE A 226 22.75 24.82 -10.94
N THR A 227 22.65 26.14 -10.69
CA THR A 227 23.19 27.16 -11.59
C THR A 227 24.70 26.96 -11.83
N GLU A 228 25.48 26.84 -10.76
CA GLU A 228 26.94 26.69 -10.90
C GLU A 228 27.33 25.35 -11.52
N MET A 229 26.60 24.29 -11.21
CA MET A 229 26.80 22.97 -11.84
C MET A 229 26.52 23.02 -13.35
N GLU A 230 25.45 23.70 -13.79
CA GLU A 230 25.12 23.85 -15.21
C GLU A 230 26.12 24.77 -15.96
N GLU A 231 26.58 25.83 -15.33
CA GLU A 231 27.63 26.68 -15.86
C GLU A 231 28.91 25.89 -16.06
N PHE A 232 29.35 25.14 -15.02
CA PHE A 232 30.49 24.26 -15.11
C PHE A 232 30.33 23.21 -16.22
N ARG A 233 29.20 22.49 -16.24
CA ARG A 233 28.93 21.47 -17.24
C ARG A 233 28.94 22.01 -18.66
N SER A 234 28.44 23.22 -18.89
CA SER A 234 28.41 23.86 -20.21
C SER A 234 29.80 24.42 -20.64
N SER A 235 30.66 24.65 -19.69
CA SER A 235 32.06 25.12 -19.95
C SER A 235 33.03 23.99 -20.28
N LEU A 236 32.61 22.71 -20.03
CA LEU A 236 33.49 21.56 -20.24
C LEU A 236 33.89 21.39 -21.70
N THR A 237 35.19 21.37 -21.97
CA THR A 237 35.76 21.10 -23.29
C THR A 237 36.73 19.92 -23.21
N ASP A 238 36.94 19.27 -24.33
CA ASP A 238 38.00 18.26 -24.45
C ASP A 238 39.37 18.94 -24.52
N MET A 239 40.29 18.51 -23.67
CA MET A 239 41.63 19.13 -23.57
C MET A 239 42.47 18.95 -24.84
N TYR A 240 42.18 17.94 -25.65
CA TYR A 240 42.99 17.62 -26.83
C TYR A 240 42.38 18.19 -28.11
N THR A 241 41.01 18.13 -28.23
CA THR A 241 40.32 18.55 -29.44
C THR A 241 39.77 19.98 -29.33
N GLY A 242 39.64 20.54 -28.14
CA GLY A 242 39.01 21.83 -27.91
C GLY A 242 37.48 21.80 -28.08
N GLU A 243 36.89 20.64 -28.41
CA GLU A 243 35.44 20.50 -28.61
C GLU A 243 34.71 20.45 -27.30
N LYS A 244 33.44 20.92 -27.29
CA LYS A 244 32.57 20.88 -26.12
C LYS A 244 32.23 19.44 -25.74
N LYS A 245 32.56 19.04 -24.52
CA LYS A 245 32.12 17.74 -23.97
C LYS A 245 30.64 17.76 -23.66
N LYS A 246 29.85 16.90 -24.34
CA LYS A 246 28.41 16.75 -24.09
C LYS A 246 28.15 15.79 -22.93
N ILE A 247 28.32 16.26 -21.70
CA ILE A 247 27.99 15.51 -20.48
C ILE A 247 26.53 15.84 -20.08
N THR A 248 25.76 14.81 -19.79
CA THR A 248 24.37 15.00 -19.38
C THR A 248 24.28 15.44 -17.91
N PRO A 249 23.34 16.33 -17.51
CA PRO A 249 23.12 16.66 -16.10
C PRO A 249 22.87 15.43 -15.23
N LEU A 250 22.24 14.40 -15.80
CA LEU A 250 21.95 13.15 -15.12
C LEU A 250 23.20 12.45 -14.57
N ALA A 251 24.35 12.57 -15.24
CA ALA A 251 25.61 11.99 -14.75
C ALA A 251 26.08 12.62 -13.42
N PHE A 252 25.85 13.92 -13.25
CA PHE A 252 26.11 14.62 -11.99
C PHE A 252 25.13 14.19 -10.91
N ILE A 253 23.85 14.04 -11.26
CA ILE A 253 22.80 13.57 -10.33
C ILE A 253 23.10 12.14 -9.85
N VAL A 254 23.50 11.22 -10.74
CA VAL A 254 23.93 9.86 -10.38
C VAL A 254 25.08 9.91 -9.36
N LYS A 255 26.09 10.74 -9.59
CA LYS A 255 27.24 10.83 -8.70
C LYS A 255 26.87 11.45 -7.35
N ALA A 256 26.05 12.50 -7.34
CA ALA A 256 25.51 13.10 -6.12
C ALA A 256 24.67 12.10 -5.32
N LEU A 257 23.78 11.33 -6.00
CA LEU A 257 22.98 10.29 -5.38
C LEU A 257 23.85 9.22 -4.71
N VAL A 258 24.91 8.75 -5.37
CA VAL A 258 25.85 7.79 -4.79
C VAL A 258 26.51 8.35 -3.53
N SER A 259 26.90 9.64 -3.52
CA SER A 259 27.45 10.30 -2.34
C SER A 259 26.45 10.31 -1.18
N SER A 260 25.20 10.66 -1.45
CA SER A 260 24.14 10.65 -0.45
C SER A 260 23.81 9.24 0.05
N LEU A 261 23.79 8.23 -0.82
CA LEU A 261 23.56 6.83 -0.42
C LEU A 261 24.65 6.26 0.49
N LYS A 262 25.91 6.70 0.32
CA LYS A 262 27.00 6.34 1.24
C LYS A 262 26.79 6.92 2.65
N LYS A 263 26.23 8.11 2.73
CA LYS A 263 25.97 8.82 4.00
C LYS A 263 24.69 8.36 4.69
N PHE A 264 23.70 7.92 3.89
CA PHE A 264 22.40 7.43 4.34
C PHE A 264 22.15 5.99 3.86
N PRO A 265 22.78 4.99 4.50
CA PRO A 265 22.75 3.61 4.02
C PRO A 265 21.33 2.98 4.05
N THR A 266 20.43 3.51 4.86
CA THR A 266 19.00 3.11 4.91
C THR A 266 18.33 3.22 3.53
N PHE A 267 18.68 4.27 2.75
CA PHE A 267 18.18 4.43 1.37
C PHE A 267 18.77 3.42 0.39
N ASN A 268 19.89 2.79 0.73
CA ASN A 268 20.53 1.73 -0.07
C ASN A 268 20.21 0.34 0.50
N SER A 269 18.94 0.09 0.81
CA SER A 269 18.50 -1.17 1.40
C SER A 269 17.38 -1.85 0.61
N SER A 270 16.98 -3.02 1.05
CA SER A 270 15.78 -3.75 0.61
C SER A 270 15.10 -4.37 1.81
N ILE A 271 13.78 -4.50 1.74
CA ILE A 271 13.00 -5.27 2.72
C ILE A 271 12.85 -6.69 2.18
N ASP A 272 13.62 -7.62 2.68
CA ASP A 272 13.56 -9.01 2.25
C ASP A 272 12.67 -9.85 3.19
N ASP A 273 12.52 -9.42 4.45
CA ASP A 273 11.79 -10.17 5.48
C ASP A 273 11.09 -9.20 6.45
N ILE A 274 9.90 -8.74 6.03
CA ILE A 274 9.09 -7.81 6.85
C ILE A 274 8.61 -8.45 8.13
N GLU A 275 8.23 -9.72 8.08
CA GLU A 275 7.64 -10.43 9.23
C GLU A 275 8.62 -10.53 10.40
N ASN A 276 9.90 -10.68 10.10
CA ASN A 276 10.97 -10.71 11.10
C ASN A 276 11.68 -9.35 11.31
N GLY A 277 11.18 -8.28 10.67
CA GLY A 277 11.73 -6.93 10.83
C GLY A 277 13.17 -6.77 10.33
N LYS A 278 13.57 -7.52 9.30
CA LYS A 278 14.94 -7.47 8.75
C LYS A 278 15.00 -6.67 7.47
N ILE A 279 15.99 -5.79 7.39
CA ILE A 279 16.36 -5.06 6.17
C ILE A 279 17.75 -5.48 5.73
N THR A 280 17.96 -5.56 4.41
CA THR A 280 19.27 -5.85 3.81
C THR A 280 19.89 -4.56 3.32
N ILE A 281 20.95 -4.09 3.98
CA ILE A 281 21.74 -2.92 3.54
C ILE A 281 22.74 -3.39 2.48
N LYS A 282 22.74 -2.69 1.33
CA LYS A 282 23.59 -3.02 0.18
C LYS A 282 24.92 -2.28 0.28
N ASN A 283 26.03 -2.99 0.15
CA ASN A 283 27.38 -2.41 0.10
C ASN A 283 27.85 -2.13 -1.36
N TYR A 284 26.94 -2.17 -2.31
CA TYR A 284 27.17 -1.83 -3.71
C TYR A 284 26.24 -0.69 -4.14
N PHE A 285 26.60 0.02 -5.22
CA PHE A 285 25.87 1.19 -5.70
C PHE A 285 25.53 1.01 -7.18
N HIS A 286 24.38 0.39 -7.45
CA HIS A 286 23.85 0.15 -8.79
C HIS A 286 22.63 1.04 -8.99
N ILE A 287 22.81 2.13 -9.74
CA ILE A 287 21.76 3.12 -9.92
C ILE A 287 20.89 2.79 -11.11
N GLY A 288 19.60 2.55 -10.86
CA GLY A 288 18.60 2.37 -11.90
C GLY A 288 18.29 3.69 -12.61
N ILE A 289 18.18 3.65 -13.93
CA ILE A 289 17.77 4.82 -14.72
C ILE A 289 16.52 4.46 -15.51
N ALA A 290 15.42 5.15 -15.24
CA ALA A 290 14.18 4.94 -15.99
C ALA A 290 14.33 5.49 -17.41
N VAL A 291 14.21 4.62 -18.40
CA VAL A 291 14.33 4.94 -19.84
C VAL A 291 13.00 4.65 -20.52
N ASP A 292 12.44 5.66 -21.18
CA ASP A 292 11.29 5.48 -22.05
C ASP A 292 11.70 4.85 -23.37
N THR A 293 11.04 3.74 -23.73
CA THR A 293 11.28 3.01 -24.97
C THR A 293 9.98 2.79 -25.75
N PRO A 294 10.03 2.54 -27.05
CA PRO A 294 8.83 2.20 -27.83
C PRO A 294 8.05 0.99 -27.30
N HIS A 295 8.72 0.14 -26.53
CA HIS A 295 8.14 -1.08 -25.94
C HIS A 295 7.56 -0.87 -24.54
N GLY A 296 7.85 0.28 -23.89
CA GLY A 296 7.46 0.65 -22.54
C GLY A 296 8.63 1.11 -21.68
N LEU A 297 8.34 1.48 -20.44
CA LEU A 297 9.33 1.94 -19.48
C LEU A 297 10.23 0.78 -19.03
N MET A 298 11.55 1.00 -19.09
CA MET A 298 12.56 0.03 -18.64
C MET A 298 13.55 0.74 -17.70
N VAL A 299 14.18 -0.03 -16.80
CA VAL A 299 15.06 0.52 -15.76
C VAL A 299 16.42 -0.20 -15.78
N PRO A 300 17.31 0.13 -16.74
CA PRO A 300 18.70 -0.33 -16.73
C PRO A 300 19.44 0.13 -15.48
N LYS A 301 20.53 -0.56 -15.16
CA LYS A 301 21.36 -0.27 -13.99
C LYS A 301 22.75 0.21 -14.42
N ILE A 302 23.16 1.37 -13.94
CA ILE A 302 24.58 1.81 -13.95
C ILE A 302 25.25 1.13 -12.76
N ARG A 303 25.98 0.06 -13.02
CA ARG A 303 26.58 -0.77 -11.97
C ARG A 303 27.86 -0.14 -11.43
N ASN A 304 28.10 -0.32 -10.12
CA ASN A 304 29.28 0.20 -9.41
C ASN A 304 29.54 1.70 -9.71
N ALA A 305 28.48 2.50 -9.67
CA ALA A 305 28.53 3.93 -9.98
C ALA A 305 29.48 4.72 -9.04
N ASN A 306 29.75 4.17 -7.84
CA ASN A 306 30.72 4.72 -6.88
C ASN A 306 32.16 4.72 -7.43
N ASN A 307 32.52 3.76 -8.27
CA ASN A 307 33.87 3.59 -8.83
C ASN A 307 34.07 4.29 -10.20
N LYS A 308 33.03 4.96 -10.70
CA LYS A 308 33.03 5.60 -12.03
C LYS A 308 33.11 7.12 -11.91
N ASN A 309 33.84 7.75 -12.79
CA ASN A 309 33.85 9.20 -12.91
C ASN A 309 32.66 9.69 -13.75
N ILE A 310 32.37 10.99 -13.70
CA ILE A 310 31.20 11.60 -14.36
C ILE A 310 31.23 11.41 -15.88
N SER A 311 32.38 11.49 -16.52
CA SER A 311 32.51 11.29 -17.98
C SER A 311 32.12 9.87 -18.36
N TYR A 312 32.67 8.87 -17.63
CA TYR A 312 32.34 7.46 -17.86
C TYR A 312 30.86 7.17 -17.66
N ILE A 313 30.26 7.70 -16.57
CA ILE A 313 28.80 7.56 -16.33
C ILE A 313 28.02 8.18 -17.48
N SER A 314 28.41 9.37 -17.98
CA SER A 314 27.71 10.03 -19.09
C SER A 314 27.74 9.22 -20.38
N ASP A 315 28.87 8.59 -20.68
CA ASP A 315 29.02 7.77 -21.90
C ASP A 315 28.25 6.44 -21.75
N GLU A 316 28.33 5.80 -20.57
CA GLU A 316 27.56 4.61 -20.27
C GLU A 316 26.03 4.85 -20.35
N LEU A 317 25.55 6.01 -19.87
CA LEU A 317 24.14 6.40 -20.00
C LEU A 317 23.66 6.44 -21.45
N LYS A 318 24.48 6.91 -22.38
CA LYS A 318 24.17 6.92 -23.83
C LYS A 318 24.07 5.49 -24.37
N ILE A 319 25.11 4.68 -24.12
CA ILE A 319 25.22 3.29 -24.60
C ILE A 319 24.02 2.48 -24.07
N VAL A 320 23.75 2.56 -22.77
CA VAL A 320 22.65 1.85 -22.13
C VAL A 320 21.31 2.29 -22.71
N SER A 321 21.08 3.59 -22.90
CA SER A 321 19.84 4.10 -23.50
C SER A 321 19.59 3.56 -24.91
N GLU A 322 20.63 3.47 -25.74
CA GLU A 322 20.55 2.92 -27.11
C GLU A 322 20.29 1.40 -27.11
N GLN A 323 21.02 0.67 -26.27
CA GLN A 323 20.87 -0.80 -26.15
C GLN A 323 19.44 -1.17 -25.72
N TRP A 324 18.88 -0.43 -24.76
CA TRP A 324 17.55 -0.71 -24.23
C TRP A 324 16.43 -0.34 -25.20
N ARG A 325 16.59 0.68 -26.00
CA ARG A 325 15.65 0.99 -27.11
C ARG A 325 15.62 -0.12 -28.14
N ASN A 326 16.73 -0.81 -28.36
CA ASN A 326 16.87 -1.89 -29.33
C ASN A 326 16.63 -3.29 -28.74
N LEU A 327 16.17 -3.40 -27.48
CA LEU A 327 15.93 -4.66 -26.74
C LEU A 327 17.15 -5.61 -26.67
N LYS A 328 18.37 -5.11 -26.80
CA LYS A 328 19.62 -5.86 -26.63
C LYS A 328 20.03 -5.91 -25.17
N ILE A 329 19.29 -6.69 -24.35
CA ILE A 329 19.38 -6.62 -22.89
C ILE A 329 19.57 -8.02 -22.32
N ASP A 330 20.54 -8.18 -21.40
CA ASP A 330 20.64 -9.36 -20.54
C ASP A 330 19.60 -9.26 -19.41
N LYS A 331 18.93 -10.39 -19.09
CA LYS A 331 17.97 -10.48 -17.98
C LYS A 331 18.56 -10.05 -16.64
N LYS A 332 19.86 -10.22 -16.43
CA LYS A 332 20.56 -9.81 -15.20
C LYS A 332 20.50 -8.30 -14.95
N GLU A 333 20.39 -7.51 -16.02
CA GLU A 333 20.38 -6.04 -15.92
C GLU A 333 19.10 -5.47 -15.27
N PHE A 334 18.05 -6.26 -15.13
CA PHE A 334 16.82 -5.86 -14.45
C PHE A 334 16.94 -5.90 -12.94
N PHE A 335 17.92 -6.63 -12.38
CA PHE A 335 17.98 -6.93 -10.95
C PHE A 335 19.17 -6.26 -10.24
N GLY A 336 19.11 -6.22 -8.89
CA GLY A 336 20.20 -5.77 -8.05
C GLY A 336 20.36 -4.24 -8.00
N GLY A 337 19.29 -3.48 -8.19
CA GLY A 337 19.32 -2.02 -8.04
C GLY A 337 19.51 -1.58 -6.59
N SER A 338 20.20 -0.45 -6.40
CA SER A 338 20.30 0.26 -5.13
C SER A 338 19.14 1.24 -4.96
N MET A 339 19.01 2.14 -5.91
CA MET A 339 17.96 3.14 -6.00
C MET A 339 17.77 3.54 -7.46
N THR A 340 16.56 3.86 -7.86
CA THR A 340 16.24 4.26 -9.24
C THR A 340 16.11 5.78 -9.35
N ILE A 341 16.58 6.34 -10.48
CA ILE A 341 16.30 7.72 -10.90
C ILE A 341 15.33 7.68 -12.07
N THR A 342 14.25 8.44 -12.00
CA THR A 342 13.34 8.68 -13.13
C THR A 342 13.37 10.15 -13.49
N SER A 343 13.75 10.47 -14.73
CA SER A 343 13.95 11.85 -15.18
C SER A 343 12.97 12.20 -16.30
N LEU A 344 12.18 13.23 -16.06
CA LEU A 344 11.31 13.86 -17.04
C LEU A 344 11.90 15.18 -17.58
N GLY A 345 13.14 15.51 -17.25
CA GLY A 345 13.79 16.77 -17.59
C GLY A 345 13.82 17.08 -19.09
N GLY A 346 13.88 16.07 -19.96
CA GLY A 346 13.82 16.22 -21.42
C GLY A 346 12.40 16.34 -21.99
N ILE A 347 11.38 16.00 -21.21
CA ILE A 347 9.99 15.93 -21.67
C ILE A 347 9.18 17.10 -21.10
N GLY A 348 9.17 17.25 -19.77
CA GLY A 348 8.42 18.28 -19.07
C GLY A 348 7.96 17.81 -17.69
N GLY A 349 7.24 18.67 -16.98
CA GLY A 349 6.78 18.45 -15.62
C GLY A 349 7.76 18.96 -14.57
N SER A 350 7.23 19.48 -13.45
CA SER A 350 8.03 19.98 -12.34
C SER A 350 8.13 18.92 -11.26
N PHE A 351 7.02 18.58 -10.63
CA PHE A 351 6.95 17.59 -9.56
C PHE A 351 6.02 16.44 -9.94
N PHE A 352 6.33 15.26 -9.47
CA PHE A 352 5.49 14.08 -9.66
C PHE A 352 5.84 13.05 -8.57
N THR A 353 4.97 12.07 -8.36
CA THR A 353 5.16 11.00 -7.39
C THR A 353 5.56 9.72 -8.11
N PRO A 354 6.87 9.39 -8.20
CA PRO A 354 7.32 8.15 -8.81
C PRO A 354 6.98 6.94 -7.94
N ILE A 355 6.62 5.82 -8.57
CA ILE A 355 6.41 4.55 -7.89
C ILE A 355 7.75 3.87 -7.66
N ILE A 356 7.99 3.40 -6.45
CA ILE A 356 9.24 2.72 -6.05
C ILE A 356 9.36 1.40 -6.81
N ASN A 357 10.56 1.13 -7.33
CA ASN A 357 10.86 -0.09 -8.06
C ASN A 357 11.25 -1.21 -7.07
N PHE A 358 10.25 -1.99 -6.64
CA PHE A 358 10.47 -3.10 -5.70
C PHE A 358 11.62 -4.03 -6.16
N PRO A 359 12.55 -4.50 -5.31
CA PRO A 359 12.62 -4.35 -3.85
C PRO A 359 13.45 -3.15 -3.35
N GLU A 360 13.64 -2.12 -4.16
CA GLU A 360 14.26 -0.87 -3.73
C GLU A 360 13.34 -0.16 -2.71
N VAL A 361 13.92 0.67 -1.83
CA VAL A 361 13.15 1.39 -0.79
C VAL A 361 12.89 2.85 -1.11
N ALA A 362 13.51 3.36 -2.17
CA ALA A 362 13.32 4.74 -2.60
C ALA A 362 13.55 4.92 -4.11
N ILE A 363 13.01 5.99 -4.66
CA ILE A 363 13.16 6.42 -6.05
C ILE A 363 13.25 7.94 -6.12
N LEU A 364 14.18 8.46 -6.91
CA LEU A 364 14.36 9.89 -7.15
C LEU A 364 13.72 10.30 -8.47
N GLY A 365 12.68 11.12 -8.41
CA GLY A 365 12.10 11.81 -9.54
C GLY A 365 12.84 13.12 -9.83
N VAL A 366 13.15 13.39 -11.09
CA VAL A 366 13.82 14.60 -11.55
C VAL A 366 12.96 15.28 -12.61
N GLY A 367 12.46 16.47 -12.31
CA GLY A 367 11.67 17.28 -13.21
C GLY A 367 12.49 18.11 -14.19
N LYS A 368 11.84 18.93 -14.99
CA LYS A 368 12.49 19.84 -15.92
C LYS A 368 13.04 21.07 -15.18
N SER A 369 14.34 21.31 -15.31
CA SER A 369 14.96 22.53 -14.75
C SER A 369 14.39 23.79 -15.37
N GLN A 370 14.21 24.82 -14.55
CA GLN A 370 13.59 26.09 -14.94
C GLN A 370 14.42 27.26 -14.38
N LYS A 371 14.49 28.35 -15.15
CA LYS A 371 15.07 29.59 -14.66
C LYS A 371 14.05 30.32 -13.80
N LYS A 372 14.39 30.59 -12.53
CA LYS A 372 13.58 31.32 -11.56
C LYS A 372 14.30 32.54 -11.02
N GLN A 373 13.56 33.58 -10.68
CA GLN A 373 14.09 34.72 -9.94
C GLN A 373 14.09 34.39 -8.46
N ILE A 374 15.26 34.32 -7.86
CA ILE A 374 15.46 34.04 -6.43
C ILE A 374 16.09 35.26 -5.76
N PHE A 375 15.57 35.64 -4.60
CA PHE A 375 16.11 36.76 -3.83
C PHE A 375 17.29 36.27 -2.99
N ILE A 376 18.51 36.71 -3.35
CA ILE A 376 19.76 36.30 -2.69
C ILE A 376 20.56 37.56 -2.36
N ASN A 377 21.01 37.73 -1.12
CA ASN A 377 21.83 38.84 -0.66
C ASN A 377 21.28 40.23 -1.05
N GLY A 378 19.97 40.42 -0.88
CA GLY A 378 19.31 41.72 -1.13
C GLY A 378 19.02 42.04 -2.60
N LYS A 379 19.26 41.09 -3.54
CA LYS A 379 19.03 41.26 -4.98
C LYS A 379 18.35 40.05 -5.59
N PHE A 380 17.50 40.28 -6.60
CA PHE A 380 16.96 39.21 -7.44
C PHE A 380 18.03 38.70 -8.39
N GLN A 381 18.24 37.39 -8.39
CA GLN A 381 19.16 36.71 -9.30
C GLN A 381 18.40 35.64 -10.06
N ILE A 382 18.73 35.43 -11.33
CA ILE A 382 18.17 34.33 -12.13
C ILE A 382 18.99 33.08 -11.79
N ARG A 383 18.30 32.07 -11.26
CA ARG A 383 18.90 30.77 -10.89
C ARG A 383 18.24 29.64 -11.66
N THR A 384 19.01 28.62 -11.98
CA THR A 384 18.49 27.40 -12.62
C THR A 384 18.08 26.41 -11.52
N MET A 385 16.76 26.26 -11.34
CA MET A 385 16.18 25.40 -10.30
C MET A 385 15.79 24.06 -10.89
N LEU A 386 16.24 22.98 -10.26
CA LEU A 386 15.92 21.61 -10.61
C LEU A 386 14.88 21.07 -9.61
N PRO A 387 13.65 20.76 -10.05
CA PRO A 387 12.67 20.12 -9.19
C PRO A 387 13.04 18.66 -8.98
N ILE A 388 13.02 18.20 -7.74
CA ILE A 388 13.23 16.82 -7.35
C ILE A 388 12.07 16.31 -6.54
N SER A 389 11.78 15.01 -6.66
CA SER A 389 10.70 14.32 -5.96
C SER A 389 11.24 13.01 -5.43
N LEU A 390 11.42 12.89 -4.12
CA LEU A 390 11.93 11.70 -3.48
C LEU A 390 10.75 10.90 -2.91
N SER A 391 10.41 9.76 -3.54
CA SER A 391 9.47 8.79 -2.97
C SER A 391 10.23 7.71 -2.22
N TYR A 392 9.72 7.33 -1.05
CA TYR A 392 10.36 6.36 -0.17
C TYR A 392 9.33 5.49 0.58
N ASP A 393 9.80 4.33 1.04
CA ASP A 393 9.03 3.39 1.85
C ASP A 393 8.99 3.87 3.31
N HIS A 394 7.82 4.34 3.76
CA HIS A 394 7.67 4.92 5.10
C HIS A 394 7.72 3.89 6.24
N ARG A 395 7.86 2.61 5.93
CA ARG A 395 8.11 1.56 6.93
C ARG A 395 9.56 1.56 7.41
N ILE A 396 10.49 2.12 6.59
CA ILE A 396 11.93 2.11 6.87
C ILE A 396 12.45 3.54 7.03
N ILE A 397 12.00 4.47 6.19
CA ILE A 397 12.52 5.83 6.09
C ILE A 397 11.46 6.77 6.65
N ASP A 398 11.82 7.57 7.64
CA ASP A 398 10.97 8.62 8.17
C ASP A 398 11.12 9.95 7.42
N GLY A 399 10.15 10.88 7.65
CA GLY A 399 10.15 12.17 6.98
C GLY A 399 11.37 13.05 7.33
N ALA A 400 11.93 12.93 8.53
CA ALA A 400 13.11 13.68 8.95
C ALA A 400 14.37 13.16 8.26
N GLU A 401 14.52 11.84 8.12
CA GLU A 401 15.63 11.23 7.39
C GLU A 401 15.55 11.57 5.89
N ALA A 402 14.35 11.53 5.30
CA ALA A 402 14.12 11.93 3.91
C ALA A 402 14.44 13.40 3.66
N ALA A 403 14.09 14.29 4.57
CA ALA A 403 14.46 15.71 4.48
C ALA A 403 15.98 15.94 4.59
N ARG A 404 16.66 15.21 5.48
CA ARG A 404 18.12 15.25 5.58
C ARG A 404 18.81 14.72 4.32
N PHE A 405 18.27 13.67 3.72
CA PHE A 405 18.74 13.12 2.44
C PHE A 405 18.60 14.15 1.30
N ASN A 406 17.41 14.77 1.16
CA ASN A 406 17.18 15.82 0.17
C ASN A 406 18.11 17.02 0.36
N ASN A 407 18.37 17.44 1.60
CA ASN A 407 19.33 18.50 1.90
C ASN A 407 20.76 18.15 1.48
N ASP A 408 21.21 16.92 1.76
CA ASP A 408 22.54 16.45 1.33
C ASP A 408 22.65 16.40 -0.20
N LEU A 409 21.60 15.93 -0.88
CA LEU A 409 21.54 15.92 -2.34
C LEU A 409 21.54 17.34 -2.92
N ARG A 410 20.82 18.28 -2.30
CA ARG A 410 20.80 19.70 -2.67
C ARG A 410 22.17 20.33 -2.52
N GLU A 411 22.89 20.06 -1.43
CA GLU A 411 24.29 20.52 -1.25
C GLU A 411 25.24 19.90 -2.28
N SER A 412 25.03 18.63 -2.63
CA SER A 412 25.86 17.88 -3.56
C SER A 412 25.68 18.32 -5.03
N LEU A 413 24.56 18.94 -5.38
CA LEU A 413 24.28 19.47 -6.72
C LEU A 413 24.36 21.00 -6.79
N GLY A 414 24.33 21.68 -5.64
CA GLY A 414 24.33 23.13 -5.51
C GLY A 414 25.76 23.73 -5.57
N LYS A 415 25.96 24.85 -4.90
CA LYS A 415 27.18 25.64 -4.90
C LYS A 415 28.49 24.87 -4.63
N ASN A 416 28.40 23.84 -3.81
CA ASN A 416 29.59 23.03 -3.43
C ASN A 416 29.73 21.74 -4.23
N PHE A 417 29.03 21.61 -5.38
CA PHE A 417 28.98 20.38 -6.16
C PHE A 417 30.35 19.82 -6.52
N ALA A 418 31.29 20.68 -6.91
CA ALA A 418 32.64 20.25 -7.32
C ALA A 418 33.39 19.58 -6.17
N TYR A 419 33.32 20.16 -4.97
CA TYR A 419 33.92 19.61 -3.77
C TYR A 419 33.29 18.27 -3.37
N LYS A 420 31.97 18.24 -3.33
CA LYS A 420 31.21 17.05 -2.94
C LYS A 420 31.34 15.87 -3.91
N LEU A 421 31.51 16.14 -5.20
CA LEU A 421 31.65 15.10 -6.22
C LEU A 421 33.10 14.65 -6.45
N ALA A 422 34.11 15.39 -5.93
CA ALA A 422 35.54 15.04 -5.99
C ALA A 422 35.95 14.05 -4.89
N ILE A 423 35.21 13.99 -3.78
CA ILE A 423 35.42 13.09 -2.65
C ILE A 423 34.54 11.83 -2.83
#